data_78eb5c2019a226a053f06ab1fd274404
#
_entry.id   78eb5c2019a226a053f06ab1fd274404
#
_cell.length_a   1.000
_cell.length_b   1.000
_cell.length_c   1.000
_cell.angle_alpha   90.00
_cell.angle_beta   90.00
_cell.angle_gamma   90.00
#
_symmetry.space_group_name_H-M   'P 1'
#
loop_
_entity.id
_entity.type
_entity.pdbx_description
1 polymer ?
#
loop_
_entity_poly.entity_id
_entity_poly.type
_entity_poly.pdbx_seq_one_letter_code
_entity_poly.pdbx_strand_id
1 'polypeptide(L)'
;MSILKRYAKVPALLAAAGLLAVLSSPAAAQGGVNIVPWAGIYVPTKNEFSDLDNALFQRDVSVIGGARLTFWGTGILGFEATGGYAPAKISGETINENGNTDLLLANARLLLALSPVTNPVGFYIGAGPALLTRGSNPFDDDRSSTDFGGTVGAGLRFALGESGRTALRIDVEDYLYNGDFGGGDDFQNDLVGSLGLSIALGGRADSNEP
;
A
#
# COMPACT_ATOMS: atom_id res chain seq x y z
N MET A 1 13.14 -27.96 14.61
CA MET A 1 12.91 -26.53 14.43
C MET A 1 13.26 -26.06 13.01
N SER A 2 12.93 -26.81 11.94
CA SER A 2 13.32 -26.44 10.57
C SER A 2 12.21 -26.55 9.51
N ILE A 3 10.98 -26.82 9.90
CA ILE A 3 9.86 -27.04 8.95
C ILE A 3 9.09 -25.71 8.67
N LEU A 4 9.07 -24.78 9.60
CA LEU A 4 8.35 -23.49 9.46
C LEU A 4 9.01 -22.50 8.49
N LYS A 5 10.34 -22.57 8.27
CA LYS A 5 11.05 -21.68 7.34
C LYS A 5 10.73 -21.90 5.84
N ARG A 6 10.06 -23.00 5.48
CA ARG A 6 9.71 -23.33 4.07
C ARG A 6 8.40 -22.73 3.59
N TYR A 7 7.52 -22.30 4.50
CA TYR A 7 6.19 -21.79 4.13
C TYR A 7 6.14 -20.30 3.86
N ALA A 8 7.15 -19.52 4.29
CA ALA A 8 7.17 -18.05 4.08
C ALA A 8 7.38 -17.64 2.62
N LYS A 9 7.93 -18.51 1.76
CA LYS A 9 8.17 -18.19 0.34
C LYS A 9 6.97 -18.45 -0.58
N VAL A 10 5.99 -19.21 -0.12
CA VAL A 10 4.80 -19.58 -0.92
C VAL A 10 3.86 -18.40 -1.18
N PRO A 11 3.55 -17.51 -0.19
CA PRO A 11 2.65 -16.40 -0.43
C PRO A 11 3.22 -15.35 -1.39
N ALA A 12 4.53 -15.11 -1.38
CA ALA A 12 5.18 -14.18 -2.31
C ALA A 12 5.13 -14.69 -3.77
N LEU A 13 5.30 -15.99 -3.98
CA LEU A 13 5.18 -16.61 -5.30
C LEU A 13 3.73 -16.61 -5.81
N LEU A 14 2.75 -16.83 -4.94
CA LEU A 14 1.33 -16.77 -5.30
C LEU A 14 0.88 -15.34 -5.61
N ALA A 15 1.38 -14.35 -4.88
CA ALA A 15 1.13 -12.94 -5.18
C ALA A 15 1.75 -12.52 -6.52
N ALA A 16 2.97 -12.95 -6.83
CA ALA A 16 3.63 -12.70 -8.11
C ALA A 16 2.95 -13.43 -9.27
N ALA A 17 2.51 -14.68 -9.08
CA ALA A 17 1.77 -15.43 -10.09
C ALA A 17 0.38 -14.84 -10.35
N GLY A 18 -0.31 -14.36 -9.31
CA GLY A 18 -1.57 -13.63 -9.42
C GLY A 18 -1.43 -12.33 -10.21
N LEU A 19 -0.36 -11.59 -9.98
CA LEU A 19 -0.04 -10.36 -10.70
C LEU A 19 0.24 -10.62 -12.20
N LEU A 20 0.98 -11.68 -12.52
CA LEU A 20 1.26 -12.10 -13.90
C LEU A 20 0.01 -12.60 -14.64
N ALA A 21 -0.89 -13.28 -13.93
CA ALA A 21 -2.15 -13.75 -14.53
C ALA A 21 -3.11 -12.60 -14.88
N VAL A 22 -3.11 -11.51 -14.10
CA VAL A 22 -3.89 -10.30 -14.39
C VAL A 22 -3.33 -9.56 -15.61
N LEU A 23 -2.00 -9.53 -15.78
CA LEU A 23 -1.34 -8.88 -16.92
C LEU A 23 -1.59 -9.60 -18.27
N SER A 24 -1.90 -10.89 -18.23
CA SER A 24 -2.17 -11.71 -19.44
C SER A 24 -3.65 -11.80 -19.80
N SER A 25 -4.56 -11.19 -19.03
CA SER A 25 -5.99 -11.21 -19.33
C SER A 25 -6.34 -10.25 -20.48
N PRO A 26 -7.15 -10.68 -21.47
CA PRO A 26 -7.62 -9.79 -22.54
C PRO A 26 -8.48 -8.62 -22.01
N ALA A 27 -8.99 -8.70 -20.79
CA ALA A 27 -9.64 -7.58 -20.09
C ALA A 27 -8.69 -6.41 -19.81
N ALA A 28 -7.38 -6.67 -19.67
CA ALA A 28 -6.38 -5.62 -19.53
C ALA A 28 -6.21 -4.78 -20.82
N ALA A 29 -6.60 -5.32 -21.97
CA ALA A 29 -6.53 -4.62 -23.25
C ALA A 29 -7.67 -3.62 -23.47
N GLN A 30 -8.78 -3.74 -22.73
CA GLN A 30 -9.94 -2.83 -22.82
C GLN A 30 -10.04 -1.87 -21.61
N GLY A 31 -9.34 -2.16 -20.51
CA GLY A 31 -9.25 -1.33 -19.32
C GLY A 31 -7.95 -0.54 -19.27
N GLY A 32 -7.97 0.65 -18.70
CA GLY A 32 -6.77 1.47 -18.54
C GLY A 32 -5.84 0.93 -17.46
N VAL A 33 -4.56 0.75 -17.80
CA VAL A 33 -3.47 0.50 -16.83
C VAL A 33 -2.83 1.83 -16.49
N ASN A 34 -2.66 2.11 -15.20
CA ASN A 34 -2.00 3.32 -14.75
C ASN A 34 -0.84 2.98 -13.81
N ILE A 35 0.27 3.67 -13.95
CA ILE A 35 1.30 3.75 -12.93
C ILE A 35 1.09 5.03 -12.12
N VAL A 36 1.25 4.92 -10.80
CA VAL A 36 1.03 6.04 -9.88
C VAL A 36 2.20 6.14 -8.92
N PRO A 37 3.27 6.88 -9.26
CA PRO A 37 4.22 7.31 -8.25
C PRO A 37 3.50 8.17 -7.22
N TRP A 38 3.81 7.97 -5.94
CA TRP A 38 3.15 8.66 -4.84
C TRP A 38 4.09 8.94 -3.67
N ALA A 39 3.77 9.96 -2.90
CA ALA A 39 4.39 10.27 -1.62
C ALA A 39 3.32 10.67 -0.60
N GLY A 40 3.60 10.48 0.68
CA GLY A 40 2.63 10.71 1.72
C GLY A 40 3.20 10.70 3.12
N ILE A 41 2.29 10.55 4.07
CA ILE A 41 2.57 10.50 5.50
C ILE A 41 2.02 9.18 6.04
N TYR A 42 2.86 8.46 6.75
CA TYR A 42 2.51 7.29 7.55
C TYR A 42 2.30 7.74 8.99
N VAL A 43 1.15 7.40 9.56
CA VAL A 43 0.74 7.76 10.92
C VAL A 43 0.38 6.48 11.67
N PRO A 44 1.23 6.00 12.58
CA PRO A 44 0.87 4.92 13.50
C PRO A 44 -0.20 5.43 14.48
N THR A 45 -1.30 4.68 14.65
CA THR A 45 -2.41 5.13 15.49
C THR A 45 -2.30 4.66 16.93
N LYS A 46 -1.53 3.59 17.21
CA LYS A 46 -1.24 3.13 18.56
C LYS A 46 0.23 3.37 18.91
N ASN A 47 0.43 4.11 19.98
CA ASN A 47 1.75 4.49 20.49
C ASN A 47 2.21 3.61 21.67
N GLU A 48 1.65 2.41 21.87
CA GLU A 48 1.89 1.68 23.10
C GLU A 48 2.80 0.48 22.92
N PHE A 49 4.06 0.67 23.35
CA PHE A 49 4.87 -0.41 23.89
C PHE A 49 4.96 -0.19 25.41
N SER A 50 3.93 -0.55 26.14
CA SER A 50 3.93 -0.53 27.59
C SER A 50 4.08 -1.94 28.11
N ASP A 51 5.32 -2.49 28.19
CA ASP A 51 5.57 -3.62 29.10
C ASP A 51 7.05 -3.97 29.34
N LEU A 52 7.95 -3.05 29.23
CA LEU A 52 9.27 -3.21 29.80
C LEU A 52 9.66 -1.93 30.56
N ASP A 53 9.42 -1.92 31.87
CA ASP A 53 9.99 -0.96 32.83
C ASP A 53 9.91 0.53 32.46
N ASN A 54 8.71 1.09 32.26
CA ASN A 54 8.48 2.54 32.06
C ASN A 54 9.19 3.21 30.88
N ALA A 55 9.63 2.50 29.89
CA ALA A 55 10.17 3.09 28.66
C ALA A 55 9.02 3.23 27.64
N LEU A 56 8.51 4.44 27.45
CA LEU A 56 7.55 4.79 26.38
C LEU A 56 8.32 4.89 25.06
N PHE A 57 8.22 3.88 24.22
CA PHE A 57 8.67 3.97 22.83
C PHE A 57 7.53 4.53 21.97
N GLN A 58 7.76 5.65 21.36
CA GLN A 58 6.81 6.31 20.47
C GLN A 58 7.27 6.12 19.02
N ARG A 59 6.37 5.61 18.17
CA ARG A 59 6.60 5.63 16.73
C ARG A 59 6.25 7.01 16.20
N ASP A 60 7.19 7.62 15.52
CA ASP A 60 6.99 8.93 14.92
C ASP A 60 6.25 8.85 13.59
N VAL A 61 5.50 9.90 13.29
CA VAL A 61 4.95 10.12 11.96
C VAL A 61 6.10 10.18 10.95
N SER A 62 5.99 9.41 9.88
CA SER A 62 7.07 9.28 8.89
C SER A 62 6.61 9.66 7.49
N VAL A 63 7.53 10.21 6.70
CA VAL A 63 7.31 10.38 5.27
C VAL A 63 7.43 9.02 4.60
N ILE A 64 6.49 8.70 3.71
CA ILE A 64 6.45 7.45 2.97
C ILE A 64 6.32 7.76 1.47
N GLY A 65 6.92 6.92 0.63
CA GLY A 65 6.79 7.04 -0.81
C GLY A 65 6.84 5.71 -1.51
N GLY A 66 6.33 5.66 -2.73
CA GLY A 66 6.26 4.41 -3.47
C GLY A 66 5.60 4.52 -4.84
N ALA A 67 5.10 3.40 -5.32
CA ALA A 67 4.37 3.31 -6.57
C ALA A 67 3.15 2.40 -6.44
N ARG A 68 2.12 2.68 -7.28
CA ARG A 68 0.95 1.84 -7.47
C ARG A 68 0.81 1.48 -8.94
N LEU A 69 0.31 0.27 -9.18
CA LEU A 69 -0.19 -0.15 -10.48
C LEU A 69 -1.70 -0.33 -10.35
N THR A 70 -2.46 0.48 -11.08
CA THR A 70 -3.92 0.46 -11.03
C THR A 70 -4.47 -0.03 -12.37
N PHE A 71 -5.40 -0.96 -12.32
CA PHE A 71 -6.12 -1.52 -13.46
C PHE A 71 -7.60 -1.19 -13.30
N TRP A 72 -8.17 -0.46 -14.22
CA TRP A 72 -9.61 -0.24 -14.27
C TRP A 72 -10.24 -1.10 -15.35
N GLY A 73 -11.28 -1.85 -14.99
CA GLY A 73 -12.12 -2.54 -15.95
C GLY A 73 -13.00 -1.57 -16.73
N THR A 74 -13.84 -2.11 -17.60
CA THR A 74 -14.82 -1.32 -18.39
C THR A 74 -15.97 -0.77 -17.54
N GLY A 75 -16.12 -1.22 -16.30
CA GLY A 75 -17.17 -0.83 -15.36
C GLY A 75 -16.63 -0.02 -14.17
N ILE A 76 -17.23 -0.29 -13.02
CA ILE A 76 -16.93 0.38 -11.75
C ILE A 76 -15.85 -0.32 -10.92
N LEU A 77 -15.39 -1.48 -11.37
CA LEU A 77 -14.42 -2.30 -10.66
C LEU A 77 -13.00 -2.06 -11.19
N GLY A 78 -12.06 -2.00 -10.27
CA GLY A 78 -10.63 -1.93 -10.55
C GLY A 78 -9.84 -2.82 -9.60
N PHE A 79 -8.57 -2.98 -9.93
CA PHE A 79 -7.57 -3.66 -9.10
C PHE A 79 -6.35 -2.77 -8.96
N GLU A 80 -5.74 -2.78 -7.79
CA GLU A 80 -4.53 -1.99 -7.53
C GLU A 80 -3.53 -2.80 -6.71
N ALA A 81 -2.27 -2.76 -7.13
CA ALA A 81 -1.14 -3.23 -6.36
C ALA A 81 -0.30 -2.03 -5.93
N THR A 82 0.05 -1.95 -4.65
CA THR A 82 0.81 -0.86 -4.05
C THR A 82 2.08 -1.38 -3.40
N GLY A 83 3.17 -0.65 -3.57
CA GLY A 83 4.40 -0.77 -2.79
C GLY A 83 4.82 0.58 -2.25
N GLY A 84 5.29 0.61 -0.99
CA GLY A 84 5.75 1.84 -0.34
C GLY A 84 6.85 1.58 0.67
N TYR A 85 7.71 2.58 0.87
CA TYR A 85 8.82 2.54 1.80
C TYR A 85 8.86 3.85 2.61
N ALA A 86 9.01 3.71 3.93
CA ALA A 86 9.21 4.81 4.85
C ALA A 86 10.48 4.59 5.66
N PRO A 87 11.48 5.47 5.56
CA PRO A 87 12.56 5.50 6.53
C PRO A 87 12.00 6.03 7.84
N ALA A 88 11.91 5.18 8.85
CA ALA A 88 11.40 5.53 10.16
C ALA A 88 12.50 5.52 11.21
N LYS A 89 12.34 6.37 12.24
CA LYS A 89 13.21 6.41 13.41
C LYS A 89 12.36 6.08 14.64
N ILE A 90 12.93 5.31 15.54
CA ILE A 90 12.38 5.15 16.89
C ILE A 90 13.04 6.18 17.78
N SER A 91 12.24 7.05 18.36
CA SER A 91 12.69 8.00 19.39
C SER A 91 12.28 7.45 20.74
N GLY A 92 13.24 7.13 21.62
CA GLY A 92 13.02 6.73 23.00
C GLY A 92 13.49 7.84 23.94
N GLU A 93 12.65 8.22 24.91
CA GLU A 93 12.98 9.27 25.89
C GLU A 93 14.10 8.88 26.88
N THR A 94 14.42 7.59 26.98
CA THR A 94 15.31 7.08 28.03
C THR A 94 16.58 6.40 27.53
N ILE A 95 16.71 6.12 26.25
CA ILE A 95 17.90 5.45 25.69
C ILE A 95 18.38 6.25 24.48
N ASN A 96 19.65 6.72 24.57
CA ASN A 96 20.36 7.43 23.48
C ASN A 96 20.66 6.50 22.26
N GLU A 97 19.84 5.51 21.99
CA GLU A 97 19.98 4.63 20.83
C GLU A 97 18.92 5.00 19.79
N ASN A 98 19.32 5.81 18.83
CA ASN A 98 18.54 6.04 17.61
C ASN A 98 18.54 4.75 16.78
N GLY A 99 17.55 3.91 16.95
CA GLY A 99 17.31 2.76 16.11
C GLY A 99 16.61 3.20 14.81
N ASN A 100 17.16 2.86 13.66
CA ASN A 100 16.42 2.95 12.41
C ASN A 100 15.45 1.77 12.34
N THR A 101 14.18 2.06 12.12
CA THR A 101 13.16 1.04 11.88
C THR A 101 12.44 1.39 10.59
N ASP A 102 13.02 0.95 9.50
CA ASP A 102 12.42 1.18 8.18
C ASP A 102 11.13 0.37 8.04
N LEU A 103 10.17 0.93 7.33
CA LEU A 103 8.90 0.28 7.01
C LEU A 103 8.82 0.05 5.51
N LEU A 104 8.60 -1.21 5.13
CA LEU A 104 8.16 -1.60 3.80
C LEU A 104 6.70 -2.02 3.88
N LEU A 105 5.84 -1.43 3.07
CA LEU A 105 4.45 -1.85 2.94
C LEU A 105 4.14 -2.31 1.52
N ALA A 106 3.27 -3.31 1.43
CA ALA A 106 2.71 -3.75 0.16
C ALA A 106 1.24 -4.11 0.35
N ASN A 107 0.40 -3.82 -0.64
CA ASN A 107 -0.99 -4.27 -0.65
C ASN A 107 -1.48 -4.59 -2.06
N ALA A 108 -2.60 -5.32 -2.10
CA ALA A 108 -3.36 -5.57 -3.31
C ALA A 108 -4.84 -5.33 -3.01
N ARG A 109 -5.47 -4.36 -3.68
CA ARG A 109 -6.84 -3.93 -3.40
C ARG A 109 -7.77 -4.15 -4.58
N LEU A 110 -8.99 -4.55 -4.30
CA LEU A 110 -10.12 -4.33 -5.21
C LEU A 110 -10.62 -2.89 -5.01
N LEU A 111 -10.81 -2.19 -6.11
CA LEU A 111 -11.32 -0.83 -6.13
C LEU A 111 -12.75 -0.82 -6.66
N LEU A 112 -13.60 -0.01 -6.02
CA LEU A 112 -14.95 0.28 -6.44
C LEU A 112 -15.06 1.79 -6.74
N ALA A 113 -15.23 2.14 -8.01
CA ALA A 113 -15.47 3.52 -8.41
C ALA A 113 -16.91 3.92 -8.03
N LEU A 114 -17.05 4.98 -7.25
CA LEU A 114 -18.35 5.54 -6.84
C LEU A 114 -18.82 6.65 -7.79
N SER A 115 -17.99 7.00 -8.76
CA SER A 115 -18.31 7.85 -9.90
C SER A 115 -17.68 7.26 -11.16
N PRO A 116 -18.22 7.52 -12.35
CA PRO A 116 -17.62 7.04 -13.60
C PRO A 116 -16.14 7.41 -13.68
N VAL A 117 -15.30 6.44 -14.04
CA VAL A 117 -13.82 6.65 -14.14
C VAL A 117 -13.42 7.63 -15.25
N THR A 118 -14.38 7.94 -16.15
CA THR A 118 -14.24 8.93 -17.22
C THR A 118 -14.49 10.37 -16.76
N ASN A 119 -15.08 10.57 -15.58
CA ASN A 119 -15.33 11.89 -15.05
C ASN A 119 -14.02 12.62 -14.74
N PRO A 120 -13.97 13.96 -14.90
CA PRO A 120 -12.82 14.77 -14.51
C PRO A 120 -12.46 14.61 -13.02
N VAL A 121 -13.47 14.42 -12.17
CA VAL A 121 -13.31 14.12 -10.75
C VAL A 121 -13.89 12.73 -10.49
N GLY A 122 -13.07 11.84 -10.00
CA GLY A 122 -13.44 10.47 -9.64
C GLY A 122 -13.29 10.24 -8.14
N PHE A 123 -14.25 9.50 -7.56
CA PHE A 123 -14.20 9.03 -6.19
C PHE A 123 -14.27 7.51 -6.17
N TYR A 124 -13.47 6.86 -5.34
CA TYR A 124 -13.43 5.41 -5.22
C TYR A 124 -13.08 4.99 -3.79
N ILE A 125 -13.46 3.76 -3.47
CA ILE A 125 -13.04 3.05 -2.26
C ILE A 125 -12.34 1.77 -2.65
N GLY A 126 -11.56 1.20 -1.73
CA GLY A 126 -10.87 -0.06 -2.00
C GLY A 126 -10.55 -0.81 -0.72
N ALA A 127 -10.42 -2.13 -0.85
CA ALA A 127 -10.03 -3.01 0.24
C ALA A 127 -9.26 -4.23 -0.29
N GLY A 128 -8.40 -4.82 0.55
CA GLY A 128 -7.67 -6.03 0.20
C GLY A 128 -6.60 -6.42 1.21
N PRO A 129 -5.83 -7.49 0.93
CA PRO A 129 -4.73 -7.92 1.78
C PRO A 129 -3.56 -6.93 1.77
N ALA A 130 -2.84 -6.88 2.89
CA ALA A 130 -1.67 -6.05 3.08
C ALA A 130 -0.55 -6.81 3.81
N LEU A 131 0.68 -6.37 3.57
CA LEU A 131 1.90 -6.81 4.23
C LEU A 131 2.64 -5.58 4.73
N LEU A 132 3.10 -5.64 5.98
CA LEU A 132 3.92 -4.61 6.59
C LEU A 132 5.19 -5.28 7.15
N THR A 133 6.35 -4.90 6.63
CA THR A 133 7.64 -5.38 7.13
C THR A 133 8.37 -4.25 7.80
N ARG A 134 8.79 -4.44 9.04
CA ARG A 134 9.47 -3.44 9.87
C ARG A 134 10.78 -4.00 10.37
N GLY A 135 11.81 -3.16 10.46
CA GLY A 135 13.08 -3.57 11.00
C GLY A 135 14.22 -2.60 10.67
N SER A 136 15.40 -2.84 11.21
CA SER A 136 16.59 -2.08 10.85
C SER A 136 17.01 -2.29 9.39
N ASN A 137 16.57 -3.38 8.79
CA ASN A 137 16.66 -3.67 7.35
C ASN A 137 15.46 -4.54 6.94
N PRO A 138 14.40 -3.96 6.35
CA PRO A 138 13.19 -4.69 5.99
C PRO A 138 13.39 -5.73 4.88
N PHE A 139 14.56 -5.76 4.25
CA PHE A 139 14.94 -6.75 3.24
C PHE A 139 15.75 -7.94 3.79
N ASP A 140 16.00 -7.97 5.12
CA ASP A 140 16.77 -8.99 5.81
C ASP A 140 15.87 -9.71 6.83
N ASP A 141 15.59 -11.00 6.60
CA ASP A 141 14.68 -11.81 7.43
C ASP A 141 15.14 -11.94 8.90
N ASP A 142 16.44 -11.79 9.17
CA ASP A 142 16.97 -11.89 10.53
C ASP A 142 16.84 -10.58 11.34
N ARG A 143 16.51 -9.48 10.66
CA ARG A 143 16.45 -8.12 11.24
C ARG A 143 15.11 -7.42 11.04
N SER A 144 14.12 -8.13 10.55
CA SER A 144 12.80 -7.60 10.26
C SER A 144 11.69 -8.48 10.83
N SER A 145 10.56 -7.84 11.13
CA SER A 145 9.28 -8.48 11.44
C SER A 145 8.30 -8.18 10.33
N THR A 146 7.55 -9.19 9.89
CA THR A 146 6.52 -9.05 8.84
C THR A 146 5.17 -9.41 9.40
N ASP A 147 4.26 -8.44 9.35
CA ASP A 147 2.86 -8.59 9.74
C ASP A 147 1.98 -8.70 8.49
N PHE A 148 1.06 -9.66 8.53
CA PHE A 148 0.06 -9.85 7.51
C PHE A 148 -1.28 -9.31 7.99
N GLY A 149 -1.95 -8.55 7.14
CA GLY A 149 -3.22 -7.91 7.50
C GLY A 149 -4.08 -7.57 6.30
N GLY A 150 -4.95 -6.59 6.48
CA GLY A 150 -5.79 -6.00 5.45
C GLY A 150 -5.59 -4.51 5.32
N THR A 151 -6.06 -3.95 4.22
CA THR A 151 -6.18 -2.50 4.05
C THR A 151 -7.55 -2.14 3.53
N VAL A 152 -8.06 -1.02 4.01
CA VAL A 152 -9.24 -0.34 3.47
C VAL A 152 -8.85 1.11 3.17
N GLY A 153 -9.48 1.73 2.18
CA GLY A 153 -9.16 3.11 1.86
C GLY A 153 -10.13 3.75 0.91
N ALA A 154 -9.97 5.05 0.77
CA ALA A 154 -10.72 5.88 -0.15
C ALA A 154 -9.79 6.83 -0.90
N GLY A 155 -10.17 7.20 -2.12
CA GLY A 155 -9.38 8.11 -2.92
C GLY A 155 -10.20 9.02 -3.82
N LEU A 156 -9.60 10.15 -4.11
CA LEU A 156 -10.06 11.14 -5.08
C LEU A 156 -9.08 11.16 -6.25
N ARG A 157 -9.62 11.23 -7.45
CA ARG A 157 -8.87 11.37 -8.70
C ARG A 157 -9.33 12.63 -9.43
N PHE A 158 -8.39 13.48 -9.82
CA PHE A 158 -8.62 14.68 -10.59
C PHE A 158 -7.90 14.56 -11.92
N ALA A 159 -8.63 14.42 -13.03
CA ALA A 159 -8.04 14.35 -14.36
C ALA A 159 -7.33 15.67 -14.71
N LEU A 160 -6.11 15.56 -15.23
CA LEU A 160 -5.30 16.70 -15.66
C LEU A 160 -5.29 16.74 -17.19
N GLY A 161 -5.78 17.86 -17.74
CA GLY A 161 -5.91 18.07 -19.18
C GLY A 161 -7.07 17.28 -19.81
N GLU A 162 -7.35 17.58 -21.07
CA GLU A 162 -8.50 17.05 -21.81
C GLU A 162 -8.38 15.54 -22.12
N SER A 163 -7.16 15.04 -22.28
CA SER A 163 -6.92 13.63 -22.60
C SER A 163 -7.27 12.66 -21.46
N GLY A 164 -7.33 13.15 -20.21
CA GLY A 164 -7.54 12.34 -19.00
C GLY A 164 -6.46 11.27 -18.75
N ARG A 165 -5.36 11.27 -19.51
CA ARG A 165 -4.24 10.31 -19.38
C ARG A 165 -3.43 10.50 -18.12
N THR A 166 -3.48 11.71 -17.56
CA THR A 166 -2.79 12.06 -16.33
C THR A 166 -3.83 12.54 -15.31
N ALA A 167 -3.67 12.15 -14.06
CA ALA A 167 -4.56 12.58 -12.99
C ALA A 167 -3.80 12.75 -11.68
N LEU A 168 -4.15 13.77 -10.92
CA LEU A 168 -3.75 13.87 -9.51
C LEU A 168 -4.62 12.92 -8.70
N ARG A 169 -4.00 12.21 -7.74
CA ARG A 169 -4.70 11.36 -6.79
C ARG A 169 -4.41 11.80 -5.36
N ILE A 170 -5.44 11.72 -4.53
CA ILE A 170 -5.36 11.87 -3.09
C ILE A 170 -5.95 10.60 -2.50
N ASP A 171 -5.19 9.87 -1.70
CA ASP A 171 -5.62 8.61 -1.10
C ASP A 171 -5.43 8.66 0.42
N VAL A 172 -6.37 8.03 1.14
CA VAL A 172 -6.26 7.70 2.56
C VAL A 172 -6.49 6.20 2.71
N GLU A 173 -5.56 5.52 3.35
CA GLU A 173 -5.56 4.08 3.55
C GLU A 173 -5.36 3.76 5.02
N ASP A 174 -6.13 2.82 5.55
CA ASP A 174 -5.98 2.25 6.87
C ASP A 174 -5.48 0.80 6.74
N TYR A 175 -4.37 0.51 7.40
CA TYR A 175 -3.73 -0.81 7.41
C TYR A 175 -4.04 -1.49 8.73
N LEU A 176 -4.79 -2.58 8.66
CA LEU A 176 -5.34 -3.33 9.78
C LEU A 176 -4.56 -4.64 9.92
N TYR A 177 -3.91 -4.88 11.05
CA TYR A 177 -3.11 -6.09 11.26
C TYR A 177 -3.05 -6.48 12.74
N ASN A 178 -2.69 -7.74 13.01
CA ASN A 178 -2.35 -8.20 14.35
C ASN A 178 -0.83 -8.19 14.48
N GLY A 179 -0.31 -7.42 15.42
CA GLY A 179 1.11 -7.35 15.75
C GLY A 179 1.41 -8.06 17.07
N ASP A 180 2.45 -8.90 17.10
CA ASP A 180 2.97 -9.48 18.34
C ASP A 180 4.05 -8.55 18.92
N PHE A 181 3.70 -7.81 19.96
CA PHE A 181 4.59 -6.87 20.64
C PHE A 181 4.98 -7.32 22.04
N GLY A 182 5.18 -8.63 22.23
CA GLY A 182 5.74 -9.17 23.47
C GLY A 182 4.76 -9.40 24.62
N GLY A 183 3.47 -9.13 24.42
CA GLY A 183 2.42 -9.30 25.44
C GLY A 183 1.17 -10.03 24.97
N GLY A 184 1.06 -10.32 23.69
CA GLY A 184 -0.11 -10.94 23.04
C GLY A 184 -0.41 -10.30 21.68
N ASP A 185 -1.28 -10.98 20.92
CA ASP A 185 -1.78 -10.48 19.62
C ASP A 185 -2.71 -9.29 19.86
N ASP A 186 -2.25 -8.06 19.60
CA ASP A 186 -3.08 -6.87 19.64
C ASP A 186 -3.43 -6.39 18.23
N PHE A 187 -4.72 -6.12 18.03
CA PHE A 187 -5.21 -5.51 16.80
C PHE A 187 -4.73 -4.07 16.69
N GLN A 188 -4.05 -3.77 15.60
CA GLN A 188 -3.49 -2.46 15.30
C GLN A 188 -3.98 -1.94 13.98
N ASN A 189 -3.97 -0.62 13.84
CA ASN A 189 -4.20 0.06 12.59
C ASN A 189 -3.22 1.22 12.41
N ASP A 190 -2.82 1.45 11.17
CA ASP A 190 -1.91 2.52 10.78
C ASP A 190 -2.49 3.25 9.57
N LEU A 191 -2.46 4.57 9.60
CA LEU A 191 -3.01 5.41 8.54
C LEU A 191 -1.91 5.86 7.57
N VAL A 192 -2.23 5.86 6.27
CA VAL A 192 -1.40 6.44 5.22
C VAL A 192 -2.22 7.44 4.43
N GLY A 193 -1.83 8.73 4.51
CA GLY A 193 -2.34 9.77 3.64
C GLY A 193 -1.35 10.05 2.51
N SER A 194 -1.78 10.07 1.25
CA SER A 194 -0.85 10.21 0.12
C SER A 194 -1.38 11.05 -1.03
N LEU A 195 -0.43 11.65 -1.76
CA LEU A 195 -0.62 12.32 -3.03
C LEU A 195 0.13 11.54 -4.11
N GLY A 196 -0.50 11.32 -5.26
CA GLY A 196 0.10 10.58 -6.37
C GLY A 196 -0.25 11.19 -7.73
N LEU A 197 0.59 10.88 -8.70
CA LEU A 197 0.36 11.25 -10.10
C LEU A 197 0.05 9.98 -10.90
N SER A 198 -1.21 9.82 -11.29
CA SER A 198 -1.65 8.69 -12.12
C SER A 198 -1.32 8.97 -13.58
N ILE A 199 -0.60 8.06 -14.20
CA ILE A 199 -0.16 8.14 -15.60
C ILE A 199 -0.67 6.88 -16.32
N ALA A 200 -1.52 7.06 -17.34
CA ALA A 200 -2.05 5.95 -18.13
C ALA A 200 -0.95 5.33 -19.01
N LEU A 201 -0.75 4.01 -18.87
CA LEU A 201 0.12 3.21 -19.71
C LEU A 201 -0.72 2.61 -20.85
N GLY A 202 -0.44 3.01 -22.06
CA GLY A 202 -1.17 2.56 -23.26
C GLY A 202 -2.09 3.64 -23.84
N GLY A 203 -2.23 3.63 -25.16
CA GLY A 203 -3.13 4.51 -25.90
C GLY A 203 -4.57 4.04 -25.73
N ARG A 204 -5.49 4.97 -25.48
CA ARG A 204 -6.89 4.77 -25.85
C ARG A 204 -6.87 4.58 -27.36
N ALA A 205 -7.32 3.45 -27.85
CA ALA A 205 -7.64 3.35 -29.26
C ALA A 205 -8.70 4.44 -29.50
N ASP A 206 -8.33 5.48 -30.21
CA ASP A 206 -9.29 6.47 -30.69
C ASP A 206 -10.28 5.72 -31.58
N SER A 207 -11.47 5.49 -31.06
CA SER A 207 -12.62 4.98 -31.81
C SER A 207 -13.22 6.13 -32.64
N ASN A 208 -12.39 6.76 -33.46
CA ASN A 208 -12.77 7.68 -34.49
C ASN A 208 -12.08 7.25 -35.79
N GLU A 209 -12.56 6.18 -36.38
CA GLU A 209 -12.55 6.04 -37.84
C GLU A 209 -14.00 6.01 -38.31
N PRO A 210 -14.28 6.81 -39.34
CA PRO A 210 -15.61 7.06 -39.87
C PRO A 210 -16.24 5.83 -40.53
#